data_ef8bc938a21d4287f68cc141e0965fd7
#
_entry.id   ef8bc938a21d4287f68cc141e0965fd7
#
_cell.length_a   1.000
_cell.length_b   1.000
_cell.length_c   1.000
_cell.angle_alpha   90.00
_cell.angle_beta   90.00
_cell.angle_gamma   90.00
#
_symmetry.space_group_name_H-M   'P 1'
#
loop_
_entity.id
_entity.type
_entity.pdbx_description
1 polymer ?
#
loop_
_entity_poly.entity_id
_entity_poly.type
_entity_poly.pdbx_seq_one_letter_code
_entity_poly.pdbx_strand_id
1 'polypeptide(L)' 'MDGQKRKNVKIGAEVDIVLKKDQPTGKLTHGKVAEILTSDSFHPRGIKVRLEDGQVGRVQIIYPSFPKINGVEYQEGLT' A
#
# COMPACT_ATOMS: atom_id res chain seq x y z
N MET A 1 8.16 1.87 -4.37
CA MET A 1 7.35 2.97 -4.89
C MET A 1 6.94 3.86 -3.74
N ASP A 2 6.89 5.16 -3.95
CA ASP A 2 6.66 6.16 -2.91
C ASP A 2 5.19 6.17 -2.46
N GLY A 3 4.94 5.93 -1.18
CA GLY A 3 3.60 5.95 -0.60
C GLY A 3 3.07 7.35 -0.25
N GLN A 4 3.86 8.39 -0.50
CA GLN A 4 3.48 9.77 -0.20
C GLN A 4 2.60 10.39 -1.30
N LYS A 5 2.63 9.84 -2.51
CA LYS A 5 1.86 10.36 -3.65
C LYS A 5 0.63 9.51 -3.88
N ARG A 6 -0.55 10.14 -3.86
CA ARG A 6 -1.83 9.45 -4.02
C ARG A 6 -1.92 8.71 -5.35
N LYS A 7 -1.32 9.24 -6.41
CA LYS A 7 -1.35 8.59 -7.73
C LYS A 7 -0.66 7.25 -7.77
N ASN A 8 0.25 6.98 -6.81
CA ASN A 8 0.95 5.70 -6.72
C ASN A 8 0.17 4.65 -5.93
N VAL A 9 -0.86 5.07 -5.20
CA VAL A 9 -1.67 4.19 -4.36
C VAL A 9 -2.96 3.88 -5.10
N LYS A 10 -3.24 2.59 -5.30
CA LYS A 10 -4.43 2.14 -6.03
C LYS A 10 -5.20 1.13 -5.20
N ILE A 11 -6.53 1.10 -5.40
CA ILE A 11 -7.38 0.07 -4.78
C ILE A 11 -6.90 -1.30 -5.24
N GLY A 12 -6.74 -2.22 -4.31
CA GLY A 12 -6.25 -3.57 -4.57
C GLY A 12 -4.74 -3.71 -4.55
N ALA A 13 -3.99 -2.62 -4.46
CA ALA A 13 -2.54 -2.67 -4.38
C ALA A 13 -2.09 -3.26 -3.04
N GLU A 14 -1.00 -4.05 -3.08
CA GLU A 14 -0.37 -4.53 -1.85
C GLU A 14 0.55 -3.44 -1.31
N VAL A 15 0.41 -3.16 -0.03
CA VAL A 15 1.15 -2.08 0.62
C VAL A 15 1.55 -2.48 2.03
N ASP A 16 2.58 -1.80 2.55
CA ASP A 16 2.87 -1.79 3.97
C ASP A 16 2.48 -0.44 4.52
N ILE A 17 1.72 -0.44 5.60
CA ILE A 17 1.24 0.77 6.25
C ILE A 17 1.73 0.84 7.68
N VAL A 18 1.76 2.07 8.23
CA VAL A 18 1.98 2.30 9.66
C VAL A 18 0.64 2.65 10.28
N LEU A 19 0.17 1.81 11.21
CA LEU A 19 -1.04 2.09 11.97
C LEU A 19 -0.78 3.23 12.95
N LYS A 20 -1.84 3.94 13.35
CA LYS A 20 -1.70 5.06 14.29
C LYS A 20 -0.98 4.63 15.57
N LYS A 21 -1.30 3.46 16.11
CA LYS A 21 -0.67 2.94 17.33
C LYS A 21 0.80 2.59 17.15
N ASP A 22 1.23 2.37 15.91
CA ASP A 22 2.59 1.94 15.59
C ASP A 22 3.48 3.07 15.11
N GLN A 23 2.96 4.30 15.02
CA GLN A 23 3.73 5.45 14.57
C GLN A 23 5.02 5.67 15.38
N PRO A 24 5.02 5.52 16.72
CA PRO A 24 6.25 5.72 17.49
C PRO A 24 7.37 4.73 17.16
N THR A 25 7.03 3.51 16.77
CA THR A 25 8.03 2.47 16.47
C THR A 25 8.26 2.29 14.97
N GLY A 26 7.32 2.75 14.12
CA GLY A 26 7.39 2.56 12.68
C GLY A 26 7.07 1.15 12.22
N LYS A 27 6.47 0.33 13.09
CA LYS A 27 6.09 -1.04 12.73
C LYS A 27 5.20 -1.04 11.51
N LEU A 28 5.49 -1.92 10.53
CA LEU A 28 4.73 -2.02 9.29
C LEU A 28 3.69 -3.14 9.37
N THR A 29 2.52 -2.86 8.76
CA THR A 29 1.44 -3.82 8.62
C THR A 29 1.16 -3.99 7.14
N HIS A 30 1.23 -5.23 6.65
CA HIS A 30 1.01 -5.56 5.25
C HIS A 30 -0.47 -5.82 4.97
N GLY A 31 -0.93 -5.39 3.80
CA GLY A 31 -2.28 -5.68 3.35
C GLY A 31 -2.57 -5.09 1.98
N LYS A 32 -3.81 -5.26 1.54
CA LYS A 32 -4.29 -4.72 0.26
C LYS A 32 -5.20 -3.53 0.52
N VAL A 33 -5.06 -2.50 -0.30
CA VAL A 33 -5.85 -1.27 -0.20
C VAL A 33 -7.30 -1.55 -0.60
N ALA A 34 -8.23 -1.28 0.32
CA ALA A 34 -9.66 -1.32 0.03
C ALA A 34 -10.23 0.06 -0.25
N GLU A 35 -9.68 1.09 0.41
CA GLU A 35 -10.18 2.45 0.28
C GLU A 35 -9.04 3.44 0.50
N ILE A 36 -9.04 4.53 -0.28
CA ILE A 36 -8.06 5.61 -0.12
C ILE A 36 -8.77 6.75 0.63
N LEU A 37 -8.26 7.09 1.82
CA LEU A 37 -8.90 8.07 2.71
C LEU A 37 -8.32 9.46 2.60
N THR A 38 -7.13 9.61 1.98
CA THR A 38 -6.51 10.91 1.76
C THR A 38 -7.01 11.50 0.45
N SER A 39 -7.58 12.70 0.50
CA SER A 39 -8.06 13.40 -0.70
C SER A 39 -6.96 14.19 -1.41
N ASP A 40 -5.91 14.57 -0.68
CA ASP A 40 -4.79 15.33 -1.25
C ASP A 40 -3.93 14.43 -2.14
N SER A 41 -3.28 15.05 -3.12
CA SER A 41 -2.40 14.32 -4.05
C SER A 41 -1.10 13.87 -3.40
N PHE A 42 -0.73 14.46 -2.27
CA PHE A 42 0.52 14.20 -1.57
C PHE A 42 0.33 14.34 -0.07
N HIS A 43 1.02 13.49 0.69
CA HIS A 43 1.11 13.63 2.14
C HIS A 43 2.49 13.19 2.61
N PRO A 44 3.21 14.01 3.39
CA PRO A 44 4.60 13.70 3.79
C PRO A 44 4.74 12.45 4.64
N ARG A 45 3.69 12.04 5.36
CA ARG A 45 3.70 10.83 6.18
C ARG A 45 3.14 9.61 5.48
N GLY A 46 2.76 9.75 4.20
CA GLY A 46 2.14 8.70 3.43
C GLY A 46 0.63 8.89 3.28
N ILE A 47 0.10 8.35 2.20
CA ILE A 47 -1.34 8.39 1.92
C ILE A 47 -2.06 7.48 2.92
N LYS A 48 -3.12 8.00 3.53
CA LYS A 48 -3.92 7.22 4.48
C LYS A 48 -4.90 6.33 3.73
N VAL A 49 -4.89 5.05 4.06
CA VAL A 49 -5.76 4.07 3.42
C VAL A 49 -6.42 3.17 4.46
N ARG A 50 -7.50 2.52 4.05
CA ARG A 50 -8.09 1.38 4.76
C ARG A 50 -7.76 0.12 3.98
N LEU A 51 -7.28 -0.89 4.69
CA LEU A 51 -7.02 -2.20 4.11
C LEU A 51 -8.29 -3.04 4.05
N GLU A 52 -8.24 -4.13 3.28
CA GLU A 52 -9.40 -5.03 3.11
C GLU A 52 -9.87 -5.63 4.44
N ASP A 53 -8.97 -5.78 5.41
CA ASP A 53 -9.30 -6.29 6.74
C ASP A 53 -9.81 -5.20 7.69
N GLY A 54 -9.94 -3.97 7.23
CA GLY A 54 -10.46 -2.85 8.01
C GLY A 54 -9.41 -2.01 8.74
N GLN A 55 -8.16 -2.41 8.72
CA GLN A 55 -7.10 -1.63 9.37
C GLN A 55 -6.82 -0.35 8.60
N VAL A 56 -6.53 0.74 9.31
CA VAL A 56 -6.30 2.06 8.73
C VAL A 56 -4.90 2.53 9.10
N GLY A 57 -4.17 3.05 8.12
CA GLY A 57 -2.83 3.58 8.36
C GLY A 57 -2.28 4.32 7.16
N ARG A 58 -1.04 4.75 7.26
CA ARG A 58 -0.34 5.50 6.23
C ARG A 58 0.60 4.60 5.44
N VAL A 59 0.48 4.66 4.12
CA VAL A 59 1.28 3.83 3.21
C VAL A 59 2.74 4.25 3.27
N GLN A 60 3.62 3.28 3.48
CA GLN A 60 5.06 3.48 3.47
C GLN A 60 5.72 2.80 2.27
N ILE A 61 5.27 1.60 1.94
CA ILE A 61 5.82 0.81 0.83
C ILE A 61 4.67 0.35 -0.04
N ILE A 62 4.85 0.46 -1.36
CA ILE A 62 3.90 -0.05 -2.34
C ILE A 62 4.60 -1.15 -3.12
N TYR A 63 4.03 -2.35 -3.09
CA TYR A 63 4.59 -3.48 -3.82
C TYR A 63 4.06 -3.50 -5.25
N PRO A 64 4.91 -3.80 -6.23
CA PRO A 64 4.46 -3.87 -7.61
C PRO A 64 3.48 -5.03 -7.82
N SER A 65 2.50 -4.81 -8.71
CA SER A 65 1.59 -5.86 -9.14
C SER A 65 2.05 -6.39 -10.48
N PHE A 66 2.07 -7.71 -10.60
CA PHE A 66 2.45 -8.35 -11.86
C PHE A 66 1.22 -9.00 -12.50
N PRO A 67 1.08 -8.92 -13.84
CA PRO A 67 -0.04 -9.55 -14.52
C PRO A 67 0.06 -11.08 -14.41
N LYS A 68 -1.09 -11.74 -14.41
CA LYS A 68 -1.13 -13.20 -14.47
C LYS A 68 -1.09 -13.65 -15.91
N ILE A 69 -0.27 -14.64 -16.19
CA ILE A 69 -0.16 -15.26 -17.50
C ILE A 69 -0.58 -16.72 -17.37
N ASN A 70 -1.63 -17.12 -18.08
CA ASN A 70 -2.18 -18.48 -18.01
C ASN A 70 -2.54 -18.88 -16.56
N GLY A 71 -3.05 -17.94 -15.78
CA GLY A 71 -3.41 -18.18 -14.39
C GLY A 71 -2.25 -18.16 -13.41
N VAL A 72 -1.04 -17.94 -13.89
CA VAL A 72 0.16 -17.88 -13.06
C VAL A 72 0.62 -16.41 -12.96
N GLU A 73 0.87 -15.97 -11.75
CA GLU A 73 1.37 -14.62 -11.55
C GLU A 73 2.80 -14.50 -12.06
N TYR A 74 3.03 -13.48 -12.89
CA TYR A 74 4.36 -13.20 -13.41
C TYR A 74 5.25 -12.68 -12.28
N GLN A 75 6.47 -13.23 -12.20
CA GLN A 75 7.47 -12.79 -11.23
C GLN A 75 8.76 -12.42 -11.96
N GLU A 76 8.99 -11.13 -12.07
CA GLU A 76 10.19 -10.61 -12.70
C GLU A 76 11.42 -10.99 -11.88
N GLY A 77 12.49 -11.39 -12.56
CA GLY A 77 13.74 -11.74 -11.92
C GLY A 77 13.86 -13.21 -11.53
N LEU A 78 12.82 -14.01 -11.71
CA LEU A 78 12.92 -15.44 -11.55
C LEU A 78 13.47 -16.06 -12.82
N THR A 79 14.51 -16.78 -12.69
CA THR A 79 15.15 -17.47 -13.82
C THR A 79 15.11 -18.97 -13.57
#